data_def6e89bc9d087f2203fd4b9c55555cd
#
_entry.id   def6e89bc9d087f2203fd4b9c55555cd
#
_cell.length_a   1.000
_cell.length_b   1.000
_cell.length_c   1.000
_cell.angle_alpha   90.00
_cell.angle_beta   90.00
_cell.angle_gamma   90.00
#
_symmetry.space_group_name_H-M   'P 1'
#
loop_
_entity.id
_entity.type
_entity.pdbx_description
1 polymer ?
#
loop_
_entity_poly.entity_id
_entity_poly.type
_entity_poly.pdbx_seq_one_letter_code
_entity_poly.pdbx_strand_id
1 'polypeptide(L)'
;MAHRSVTPRTAGFNTLDMAGLTIPSLFVIMALMFVGASPGGTGGGVKTTTFGVTVLALWATVRGDREPTVFKRRIGLEVVFKAFLISFIAFLALNCAAIVTLMIEGRGLLETLFETTSALSTAGLSMGHSGSVLSLAGQFSPAGKLLVKVMMFVGRVGPLTVAIAFAARRERARLRYPEGRVLIG
;
A
#
# COMPACT_ATOMS: atom_id res chain seq x y z
N MET A 1 1.16 18.71 16.81
CA MET A 1 2.00 17.66 16.15
C MET A 1 1.29 16.32 16.02
N ALA A 2 0.52 15.84 16.99
CA ALA A 2 -0.18 14.54 16.94
C ALA A 2 -1.17 14.39 15.76
N HIS A 3 -1.87 15.44 15.36
CA HIS A 3 -2.79 15.42 14.21
C HIS A 3 -2.13 15.00 12.89
N ARG A 4 -0.84 15.32 12.67
CA ARG A 4 -0.12 14.99 11.42
C ARG A 4 0.15 13.49 11.23
N SER A 5 0.18 12.73 12.33
CA SER A 5 0.46 11.29 12.29
C SER A 5 -0.80 10.42 12.20
N VAL A 6 -1.97 10.96 12.56
CA VAL A 6 -3.25 10.24 12.57
C VAL A 6 -4.01 10.43 11.25
N THR A 7 -3.98 11.63 10.68
CA THR A 7 -4.69 11.97 9.43
C THR A 7 -4.35 11.06 8.24
N PRO A 8 -3.08 10.64 7.99
CA PRO A 8 -2.74 9.72 6.90
C PRO A 8 -3.34 8.32 7.04
N ARG A 9 -3.81 7.95 8.24
CA ARG A 9 -4.46 6.66 8.51
C ARG A 9 -5.97 6.72 8.33
N THR A 10 -6.41 7.16 7.15
CA THR A 10 -7.83 7.15 6.72
C THR A 10 -8.77 8.12 7.46
N ALA A 11 -8.25 9.12 8.17
CA ALA A 11 -9.08 10.16 8.80
C ALA A 11 -9.56 11.23 7.80
N GLY A 12 -8.78 11.50 6.74
CA GLY A 12 -9.17 12.37 5.63
C GLY A 12 -9.35 13.85 5.95
N PHE A 13 -9.22 14.25 7.22
CA PHE A 13 -9.35 15.64 7.62
C PHE A 13 -8.04 16.38 7.39
N ASN A 14 -8.06 17.34 6.48
CA ASN A 14 -6.92 18.18 6.17
C ASN A 14 -7.18 19.63 6.62
N THR A 15 -6.44 20.06 7.64
CA THR A 15 -6.39 21.45 8.09
C THR A 15 -5.13 22.19 7.62
N LEU A 16 -4.26 21.48 6.88
CA LEU A 16 -2.95 21.99 6.44
C LEU A 16 -2.87 21.91 4.92
N ASP A 17 -2.31 22.95 4.32
CA ASP A 17 -1.95 22.93 2.91
C ASP A 17 -0.83 21.91 2.68
N MET A 18 -1.15 20.79 2.01
CA MET A 18 -0.18 19.74 1.69
C MET A 18 0.83 20.20 0.64
N ALA A 19 0.46 21.15 -0.23
CA ALA A 19 1.35 21.70 -1.23
C ALA A 19 2.50 22.54 -0.61
N GLY A 20 2.30 23.10 0.59
CA GLY A 20 3.31 23.84 1.32
C GLY A 20 4.28 22.98 2.15
N LEU A 21 4.14 21.64 2.14
CA LEU A 21 5.02 20.75 2.90
C LEU A 21 6.34 20.47 2.16
N THR A 22 7.39 20.24 2.95
CA THR A 22 8.69 19.83 2.39
C THR A 22 8.62 18.43 1.78
N ILE A 23 9.43 18.16 0.76
CA ILE A 23 9.49 16.86 0.08
C ILE A 23 9.70 15.70 1.08
N PRO A 24 10.66 15.76 2.04
CA PRO A 24 10.80 14.70 3.02
C PRO A 24 9.54 14.43 3.87
N SER A 25 8.81 15.49 4.23
CA SER A 25 7.55 15.35 4.98
C SER A 25 6.48 14.63 4.17
N LEU A 26 6.38 14.91 2.87
CA LEU A 26 5.47 14.24 1.96
C LEU A 26 5.81 12.75 1.83
N PHE A 27 7.10 12.39 1.72
CA PHE A 27 7.52 10.98 1.70
C PHE A 27 7.14 10.23 2.98
N VAL A 28 7.34 10.84 4.16
CA VAL A 28 6.91 10.24 5.43
C VAL A 28 5.40 10.05 5.47
N ILE A 29 4.62 11.01 5.00
CA ILE A 29 3.16 10.90 4.92
C ILE A 29 2.76 9.78 3.96
N MET A 30 3.36 9.68 2.77
CA MET A 30 3.10 8.59 1.82
C MET A 30 3.42 7.21 2.43
N ALA A 31 4.54 7.08 3.14
CA ALA A 31 4.88 5.85 3.84
C ALA A 31 3.84 5.47 4.90
N LEU A 32 3.38 6.46 5.68
CA LEU A 32 2.32 6.26 6.67
C LEU A 32 0.96 5.91 6.03
N MET A 33 0.64 6.48 4.86
CA MET A 33 -0.55 6.13 4.09
C MET A 33 -0.46 4.69 3.57
N PHE A 34 0.68 4.28 3.03
CA PHE A 34 0.90 2.93 2.51
C PHE A 34 0.69 1.87 3.59
N VAL A 35 1.17 2.14 4.82
CA VAL A 35 0.85 1.35 6.02
C VAL A 35 -0.53 1.78 6.53
N GLY A 36 -1.56 1.18 5.97
CA GLY A 36 -2.95 1.53 6.23
C GLY A 36 -3.46 1.19 7.63
N ALA A 37 -4.77 0.92 7.73
CA ALA A 37 -5.43 0.68 9.01
C ALA A 37 -5.13 -0.70 9.63
N SER A 38 -5.46 -0.83 10.91
CA SER A 38 -5.42 -2.11 11.64
C SER A 38 -6.40 -3.15 11.06
N PRO A 39 -6.15 -4.44 11.25
CA PRO A 39 -7.08 -5.50 10.85
C PRO A 39 -8.45 -5.29 11.49
N GLY A 40 -9.51 -5.50 10.71
CA GLY A 40 -10.89 -5.22 11.15
C GLY A 40 -11.31 -3.76 10.99
N GLY A 41 -10.39 -2.83 10.75
CA GLY A 41 -10.72 -1.45 10.40
C GLY A 41 -11.14 -1.29 8.94
N THR A 42 -11.90 -0.22 8.67
CA THR A 42 -12.45 0.09 7.33
C THR A 42 -11.43 0.76 6.40
N GLY A 43 -10.22 1.04 6.85
CA GLY A 43 -9.18 1.69 6.03
C GLY A 43 -8.54 0.76 5.01
N GLY A 44 -8.19 1.33 3.85
CA GLY A 44 -7.46 0.65 2.77
C GLY A 44 -5.95 0.51 3.04
N GLY A 45 -5.21 0.16 1.99
CA GLY A 45 -3.76 -0.03 2.06
C GLY A 45 -3.32 -1.36 2.70
N VAL A 46 -2.01 -1.48 2.92
CA VAL A 46 -1.44 -2.66 3.59
C VAL A 46 -1.76 -2.60 5.07
N LYS A 47 -2.38 -3.64 5.61
CA LYS A 47 -2.74 -3.67 7.04
C LYS A 47 -1.50 -3.60 7.94
N THR A 48 -1.61 -2.90 9.06
CA THR A 48 -0.50 -2.72 10.02
C THR A 48 0.09 -4.04 10.50
N THR A 49 -0.73 -5.08 10.71
CA THR A 49 -0.24 -6.42 11.08
C THR A 49 0.54 -7.09 9.97
N THR A 50 0.09 -6.96 8.71
CA THR A 50 0.80 -7.50 7.54
C THR A 50 2.17 -6.86 7.42
N PHE A 51 2.22 -5.53 7.51
CA PHE A 51 3.49 -4.79 7.49
C PHE A 51 4.37 -5.16 8.69
N GLY A 52 3.80 -5.23 9.90
CA GLY A 52 4.52 -5.62 11.12
C GLY A 52 5.13 -7.02 11.02
N VAL A 53 4.38 -8.01 10.51
CA VAL A 53 4.90 -9.38 10.28
C VAL A 53 6.04 -9.37 9.27
N THR A 54 5.93 -8.58 8.19
CA THR A 54 7.00 -8.47 7.19
C THR A 54 8.28 -7.89 7.79
N VAL A 55 8.17 -6.80 8.57
CA VAL A 55 9.31 -6.16 9.23
C VAL A 55 9.94 -7.11 10.26
N LEU A 56 9.13 -7.80 11.06
CA LEU A 56 9.62 -8.76 12.05
C LEU A 56 10.32 -9.95 11.40
N ALA A 57 9.81 -10.44 10.28
CA ALA A 57 10.45 -11.51 9.52
C ALA A 57 11.80 -11.07 8.95
N LEU A 58 11.89 -9.87 8.38
CA LEU A 58 13.16 -9.29 7.93
C LEU A 58 14.15 -9.16 9.08
N TRP A 59 13.70 -8.66 10.23
CA TRP A 59 14.55 -8.52 11.42
C TRP A 59 15.05 -9.87 11.94
N ALA A 60 14.17 -10.89 12.02
CA ALA A 60 14.54 -12.25 12.42
C ALA A 60 15.59 -12.84 11.46
N THR A 61 15.41 -12.65 10.14
CA THR A 61 16.36 -13.12 9.13
C THR A 61 17.72 -12.45 9.30
N VAL A 62 17.79 -11.14 9.56
CA VAL A 62 19.04 -10.41 9.80
C VAL A 62 19.75 -10.91 11.06
N ARG A 63 18.97 -11.34 12.09
CA ARG A 63 19.52 -11.93 13.32
C ARG A 63 19.96 -13.39 13.18
N GLY A 64 19.64 -14.03 12.07
CA GLY A 64 19.89 -15.45 11.85
C GLY A 64 18.88 -16.39 12.53
N ASP A 65 17.76 -15.85 13.02
CA ASP A 65 16.67 -16.65 13.60
C ASP A 65 15.91 -17.37 12.49
N ARG A 66 15.61 -18.66 12.70
CA ARG A 66 14.86 -19.46 11.70
C ARG A 66 13.40 -19.07 11.57
N GLU A 67 12.79 -18.53 12.62
CA GLU A 67 11.37 -18.15 12.67
C GLU A 67 11.18 -16.87 13.49
N PRO A 68 10.39 -15.88 12.98
CA PRO A 68 10.09 -14.69 13.76
C PRO A 68 9.22 -15.06 14.97
N THR A 69 9.61 -14.56 16.13
CA THR A 69 8.90 -14.78 17.40
C THR A 69 8.39 -13.46 17.95
N VAL A 70 7.10 -13.42 18.34
CA VAL A 70 6.45 -12.26 18.95
C VAL A 70 5.72 -12.72 20.21
N PHE A 71 5.93 -12.04 21.33
CA PHE A 71 5.31 -12.37 22.62
C PHE A 71 5.43 -13.85 22.99
N LYS A 72 6.60 -14.46 22.80
CA LYS A 72 6.88 -15.89 23.04
C LYS A 72 6.08 -16.86 22.16
N ARG A 73 5.49 -16.38 21.05
CA ARG A 73 4.79 -17.22 20.06
C ARG A 73 5.52 -17.15 18.73
N ARG A 74 5.67 -18.27 18.07
CA ARG A 74 6.28 -18.37 16.74
C ARG A 74 5.25 -17.98 15.67
N ILE A 75 5.67 -17.22 14.67
CA ILE A 75 4.86 -16.93 13.49
C ILE A 75 5.25 -17.95 12.42
N GLY A 76 4.30 -18.74 11.95
CA GLY A 76 4.55 -19.74 10.92
C GLY A 76 4.99 -19.12 9.61
N LEU A 77 5.90 -19.78 8.89
CA LEU A 77 6.45 -19.31 7.61
C LEU A 77 5.38 -19.05 6.55
N GLU A 78 4.28 -19.79 6.56
CA GLU A 78 3.15 -19.52 5.65
C GLU A 78 2.53 -18.13 5.85
N VAL A 79 2.42 -17.68 7.11
CA VAL A 79 1.88 -16.35 7.44
C VAL A 79 2.85 -15.27 7.00
N VAL A 80 4.16 -15.50 7.22
CA VAL A 80 5.23 -14.59 6.78
C VAL A 80 5.20 -14.45 5.25
N PHE A 81 5.14 -15.57 4.53
CA PHE A 81 5.10 -15.58 3.07
C PHE A 81 3.86 -14.86 2.54
N LYS A 82 2.68 -15.12 3.12
CA LYS A 82 1.44 -14.42 2.77
C LYS A 82 1.55 -12.91 3.03
N ALA A 83 2.12 -12.50 4.16
CA ALA A 83 2.30 -11.09 4.51
C ALA A 83 3.23 -10.39 3.51
N PHE A 84 4.35 -11.03 3.17
CA PHE A 84 5.29 -10.51 2.17
C PHE A 84 4.61 -10.37 0.79
N LEU A 85 3.90 -11.41 0.35
CA LEU A 85 3.20 -11.40 -0.94
C LEU A 85 2.16 -10.28 -1.03
N ILE A 86 1.37 -10.07 0.03
CA ILE A 86 0.39 -8.98 0.10
C ILE A 86 1.07 -7.62 -0.02
N SER A 87 2.13 -7.40 0.76
CA SER A 87 2.87 -6.14 0.75
C SER A 87 3.51 -5.88 -0.62
N PHE A 88 4.07 -6.91 -1.25
CA PHE A 88 4.68 -6.82 -2.56
C PHE A 88 3.66 -6.51 -3.67
N ILE A 89 2.51 -7.21 -3.67
CA ILE A 89 1.43 -6.96 -4.64
C ILE A 89 0.89 -5.53 -4.48
N ALA A 90 0.69 -5.07 -3.25
CA ALA A 90 0.24 -3.70 -3.00
C ALA A 90 1.25 -2.66 -3.49
N PHE A 91 2.54 -2.90 -3.26
CA PHE A 91 3.62 -2.03 -3.74
C PHE A 91 3.67 -2.01 -5.28
N LEU A 92 3.56 -3.18 -5.91
CA LEU A 92 3.56 -3.28 -7.37
C LEU A 92 2.34 -2.58 -7.98
N ALA A 93 1.15 -2.79 -7.41
CA ALA A 93 -0.09 -2.15 -7.85
C ALA A 93 0.01 -0.61 -7.74
N LEU A 94 0.59 -0.10 -6.64
CA LEU A 94 0.82 1.33 -6.46
C LEU A 94 1.73 1.90 -7.56
N ASN A 95 2.87 1.26 -7.81
CA ASN A 95 3.81 1.73 -8.82
C ASN A 95 3.22 1.66 -10.24
N CYS A 96 2.55 0.56 -10.59
CA CYS A 96 1.87 0.44 -11.88
C CYS A 96 0.81 1.54 -12.07
N ALA A 97 -0.01 1.78 -11.05
CA ALA A 97 -1.02 2.83 -11.12
C ALA A 97 -0.39 4.22 -11.23
N ALA A 98 0.69 4.50 -10.48
CA ALA A 98 1.40 5.77 -10.56
C ALA A 98 1.97 6.01 -11.96
N ILE A 99 2.60 5.00 -12.57
CA ILE A 99 3.15 5.08 -13.92
C ILE A 99 2.03 5.35 -14.93
N VAL A 100 0.93 4.59 -14.88
CA VAL A 100 -0.20 4.77 -15.79
C VAL A 100 -0.84 6.15 -15.62
N THR A 101 -1.03 6.63 -14.39
CA THR A 101 -1.54 7.97 -14.13
C THR A 101 -0.60 9.04 -14.67
N LEU A 102 0.71 8.85 -14.50
CA LEU A 102 1.72 9.77 -15.01
C LEU A 102 1.67 9.88 -16.53
N MET A 103 1.51 8.75 -17.22
CA MET A 103 1.40 8.69 -18.68
C MET A 103 0.13 9.37 -19.19
N ILE A 104 -0.98 9.26 -18.47
CA ILE A 104 -2.28 9.82 -18.89
C ILE A 104 -2.34 11.33 -18.60
N GLU A 105 -1.88 11.75 -17.41
CA GLU A 105 -2.08 13.13 -16.92
C GLU A 105 -0.89 14.06 -17.18
N GLY A 106 0.32 13.50 -17.39
CA GLY A 106 1.53 14.31 -17.65
C GLY A 106 1.92 15.24 -16.48
N ARG A 107 1.50 14.93 -15.26
CA ARG A 107 1.74 15.74 -14.05
C ARG A 107 3.09 15.43 -13.40
N GLY A 108 3.44 16.16 -12.32
CA GLY A 108 4.65 15.89 -11.55
C GLY A 108 4.63 14.50 -10.89
N LEU A 109 5.80 13.84 -10.86
CA LEU A 109 5.93 12.50 -10.27
C LEU A 109 5.48 12.47 -8.81
N LEU A 110 5.88 13.47 -8.01
CA LEU A 110 5.56 13.51 -6.57
C LEU A 110 4.05 13.67 -6.34
N GLU A 111 3.41 14.54 -7.09
CA GLU A 111 1.96 14.78 -7.03
C GLU A 111 1.19 13.50 -7.39
N THR A 112 1.60 12.83 -8.47
CA THR A 112 0.98 11.58 -8.93
C THR A 112 1.16 10.45 -7.93
N LEU A 113 2.37 10.28 -7.38
CA LEU A 113 2.64 9.28 -6.34
C LEU A 113 1.81 9.54 -5.08
N PHE A 114 1.68 10.79 -4.67
CA PHE A 114 0.88 11.15 -3.51
C PHE A 114 -0.60 10.83 -3.71
N GLU A 115 -1.19 11.22 -4.84
CA GLU A 115 -2.59 10.95 -5.18
C GLU A 115 -2.87 9.44 -5.30
N THR A 116 -2.01 8.69 -5.99
CA THR A 116 -2.19 7.24 -6.16
C THR A 116 -2.00 6.49 -4.83
N THR A 117 -1.07 6.92 -3.97
CA THR A 117 -0.90 6.36 -2.62
C THR A 117 -2.12 6.66 -1.76
N SER A 118 -2.62 7.89 -1.80
CA SER A 118 -3.83 8.30 -1.09
C SER A 118 -5.06 7.52 -1.57
N ALA A 119 -5.17 7.27 -2.87
CA ALA A 119 -6.24 6.47 -3.45
C ALA A 119 -6.17 5.02 -2.98
N LEU A 120 -5.02 4.36 -3.06
CA LEU A 120 -4.83 2.96 -2.63
C LEU A 120 -5.10 2.79 -1.13
N SER A 121 -4.60 3.71 -0.31
CA SER A 121 -4.81 3.67 1.14
C SER A 121 -6.19 4.17 1.57
N THR A 122 -6.97 4.74 0.64
CA THR A 122 -8.24 5.42 0.92
C THR A 122 -8.12 6.49 2.01
N ALA A 123 -6.98 7.20 2.04
CA ALA A 123 -6.68 8.20 3.06
C ALA A 123 -7.48 9.50 2.86
N GLY A 124 -7.77 9.85 1.61
CA GLY A 124 -8.53 11.06 1.27
C GLY A 124 -7.70 12.36 1.32
N LEU A 125 -6.37 12.26 1.39
CA LEU A 125 -5.48 13.41 1.32
C LEU A 125 -5.09 13.70 -0.14
N SER A 126 -4.95 14.98 -0.48
CA SER A 126 -4.57 15.42 -1.81
C SER A 126 -3.56 16.56 -1.74
N MET A 127 -2.67 16.61 -2.73
CA MET A 127 -1.77 17.73 -2.97
C MET A 127 -2.44 18.76 -3.89
N GLY A 128 -3.69 19.18 -3.57
CA GLY A 128 -4.38 20.22 -4.34
C GLY A 128 -3.52 21.49 -4.46
N HIS A 129 -3.76 22.26 -5.52
CA HIS A 129 -3.06 23.54 -5.71
C HIS A 129 -3.33 24.49 -4.54
N SER A 130 -2.31 25.19 -4.07
CA SER A 130 -2.42 26.18 -2.99
C SER A 130 -3.54 27.18 -3.32
N GLY A 131 -4.58 27.20 -2.45
CA GLY A 131 -5.75 28.06 -2.60
C GLY A 131 -6.98 27.44 -3.26
N SER A 132 -6.92 26.19 -3.75
CA SER A 132 -8.12 25.47 -4.22
C SER A 132 -8.56 24.40 -3.23
N VAL A 133 -9.84 24.38 -2.89
CA VAL A 133 -10.48 23.35 -2.06
C VAL A 133 -10.62 22.01 -2.81
N LEU A 134 -10.27 21.98 -4.08
CA LEU A 134 -10.43 20.83 -4.95
C LEU A 134 -9.21 19.90 -4.89
N SER A 135 -9.47 18.59 -4.75
CA SER A 135 -8.42 17.58 -4.85
C SER A 135 -7.78 17.59 -6.24
N LEU A 136 -6.49 17.25 -6.34
CA LEU A 136 -5.78 17.12 -7.60
C LEU A 136 -6.46 16.10 -8.53
N ALA A 137 -6.94 14.99 -7.97
CA ALA A 137 -7.72 13.96 -8.69
C ALA A 137 -9.00 14.53 -9.33
N GLY A 138 -9.58 15.60 -8.76
CA GLY A 138 -10.73 16.30 -9.36
C GLY A 138 -10.42 16.95 -10.72
N GLN A 139 -9.17 17.27 -10.98
CA GLN A 139 -8.69 17.89 -12.23
C GLN A 139 -8.21 16.87 -13.27
N PHE A 140 -8.17 15.58 -12.94
CA PHE A 140 -7.75 14.52 -13.84
C PHE A 140 -8.73 14.35 -15.00
N SER A 141 -8.25 13.81 -16.09
CA SER A 141 -9.07 13.35 -17.21
C SER A 141 -10.09 12.27 -16.78
N PRO A 142 -11.12 11.99 -17.57
CA PRO A 142 -12.05 10.91 -17.26
C PRO A 142 -11.36 9.55 -17.05
N ALA A 143 -10.30 9.26 -17.81
CA ALA A 143 -9.50 8.05 -17.69
C ALA A 143 -8.71 8.02 -16.37
N GLY A 144 -8.05 9.10 -15.98
CA GLY A 144 -7.34 9.24 -14.71
C GLY A 144 -8.29 9.12 -13.52
N LYS A 145 -9.46 9.74 -13.58
CA LYS A 145 -10.51 9.59 -12.55
C LYS A 145 -10.99 8.15 -12.41
N LEU A 146 -11.14 7.43 -13.52
CA LEU A 146 -11.52 6.01 -13.48
C LEU A 146 -10.44 5.17 -12.81
N LEU A 147 -9.17 5.40 -13.16
CA LEU A 147 -8.04 4.70 -12.56
C LEU A 147 -7.97 4.92 -11.05
N VAL A 148 -8.10 6.17 -10.59
CA VAL A 148 -8.13 6.51 -9.14
C VAL A 148 -9.28 5.78 -8.43
N LYS A 149 -10.48 5.73 -9.02
CA LYS A 149 -11.63 4.98 -8.46
C LYS A 149 -11.34 3.49 -8.35
N VAL A 150 -10.73 2.89 -9.39
CA VAL A 150 -10.32 1.48 -9.36
C VAL A 150 -9.30 1.23 -8.25
N MET A 151 -8.31 2.12 -8.10
CA MET A 151 -7.32 2.02 -7.02
C MET A 151 -7.94 2.13 -5.63
N MET A 152 -8.89 3.03 -5.43
CA MET A 152 -9.65 3.14 -4.17
C MET A 152 -10.42 1.84 -3.87
N PHE A 153 -11.05 1.25 -4.88
CA PHE A 153 -11.77 -0.02 -4.73
C PHE A 153 -10.83 -1.17 -4.37
N VAL A 154 -9.73 -1.34 -5.12
CA VAL A 154 -8.71 -2.37 -4.86
C VAL A 154 -8.09 -2.21 -3.48
N GLY A 155 -7.76 -0.99 -3.09
CA GLY A 155 -7.22 -0.67 -1.77
C GLY A 155 -8.18 -1.00 -0.63
N ARG A 156 -9.49 -0.77 -0.84
CA ARG A 156 -10.54 -1.04 0.16
C ARG A 156 -10.83 -2.52 0.33
N VAL A 157 -10.95 -3.27 -0.77
CA VAL A 157 -11.19 -4.71 -0.76
C VAL A 157 -9.98 -5.47 -0.20
N GLY A 158 -8.80 -4.89 -0.35
CA GLY A 158 -7.52 -5.46 0.03
C GLY A 158 -6.86 -6.24 -1.11
N PRO A 159 -5.57 -6.04 -1.31
CA PRO A 159 -4.84 -6.62 -2.44
C PRO A 159 -4.85 -8.16 -2.43
N LEU A 160 -4.91 -8.79 -1.26
CA LEU A 160 -5.01 -10.25 -1.16
C LEU A 160 -6.34 -10.79 -1.68
N THR A 161 -7.44 -10.14 -1.34
CA THR A 161 -8.78 -10.58 -1.79
C THR A 161 -8.89 -10.48 -3.30
N VAL A 162 -8.38 -9.40 -3.87
CA VAL A 162 -8.31 -9.21 -5.33
C VAL A 162 -7.43 -10.29 -5.97
N ALA A 163 -6.23 -10.54 -5.42
CA ALA A 163 -5.32 -11.57 -5.92
C ALA A 163 -5.95 -12.98 -5.86
N ILE A 164 -6.65 -13.31 -4.77
CA ILE A 164 -7.34 -14.60 -4.62
C ILE A 164 -8.50 -14.71 -5.63
N ALA A 165 -9.28 -13.65 -5.84
CA ALA A 165 -10.37 -13.65 -6.80
C ALA A 165 -9.89 -13.96 -8.22
N PHE A 166 -8.71 -13.46 -8.62
CA PHE A 166 -8.08 -13.78 -9.90
C PHE A 166 -7.44 -15.17 -9.92
N ALA A 167 -6.91 -15.64 -8.78
CA ALA A 167 -6.24 -16.96 -8.68
C ALA A 167 -7.22 -18.13 -8.52
N ALA A 168 -8.44 -17.91 -8.01
CA ALA A 168 -9.42 -18.95 -7.72
C ALA A 168 -9.92 -19.72 -8.97
N ARG A 169 -9.61 -19.24 -10.17
CA ARG A 169 -9.90 -19.93 -11.44
C ARG A 169 -8.92 -21.06 -11.80
N ARG A 170 -7.82 -21.24 -11.07
CA ARG A 170 -6.89 -22.35 -11.32
C ARG A 170 -7.19 -23.52 -10.40
N GLU A 171 -7.71 -24.61 -10.97
CA GLU A 171 -7.73 -25.91 -10.30
C GLU A 171 -6.32 -26.26 -9.83
N ARG A 172 -6.19 -26.57 -8.54
CA ARG A 172 -4.91 -27.01 -7.97
C ARG A 172 -4.56 -28.37 -8.59
N ALA A 173 -3.60 -28.38 -9.47
CA ALA A 173 -2.95 -29.62 -9.86
C ALA A 173 -2.36 -30.29 -8.60
N ARG A 174 -2.79 -31.53 -8.30
CA ARG A 174 -2.37 -32.32 -7.13
C ARG A 174 -0.93 -32.86 -7.24
N LEU A 175 -0.17 -32.46 -8.24
CA LEU A 175 1.19 -32.96 -8.47
C LEU A 175 2.18 -32.09 -7.66
N ARG A 176 2.85 -32.71 -6.69
CA ARG A 176 4.03 -32.13 -6.04
C ARG A 176 5.26 -32.58 -6.81
N TYR A 177 5.98 -31.60 -7.36
CA TYR A 177 7.30 -31.83 -7.93
C TYR A 177 8.37 -31.90 -6.83
N PRO A 178 9.48 -32.68 -7.01
CA PRO A 178 10.59 -32.69 -6.07
C PRO A 178 11.23 -31.28 -5.94
N GLU A 179 11.72 -30.99 -4.75
CA GLU A 179 12.34 -29.68 -4.43
C GLU A 179 13.67 -29.52 -5.16
N GLY A 180 13.78 -28.50 -5.99
CA GLY A 180 15.04 -28.05 -6.60
C GLY A 180 15.79 -27.11 -5.64
N ARG A 181 17.10 -27.30 -5.46
CA ARG A 181 17.96 -26.37 -4.72
C ARG A 181 18.37 -25.23 -5.63
N VAL A 182 17.94 -24.00 -5.30
CA VAL A 182 18.38 -22.77 -5.97
C VAL A 182 19.30 -22.02 -5.02
N LEU A 183 20.50 -21.69 -5.47
CA LEU A 183 21.44 -20.83 -4.74
C LEU A 183 20.97 -19.38 -4.92
N ILE A 184 20.68 -18.73 -3.81
CA ILE A 184 20.38 -17.30 -3.76
C ILE A 184 21.62 -16.62 -3.21
N GLY A 185 22.23 -15.72 -4.01
CA GLY A 185 23.47 -15.00 -3.70
C GLY A 185 23.31 -13.99 -2.57
#